data_c5254ec4e4c094e4745bd3e0d87989e6
#
_entry.id   c5254ec4e4c094e4745bd3e0d87989e6
#
_cell.length_a   1.000
_cell.length_b   1.000
_cell.length_c   1.000
_cell.angle_alpha   90.00
_cell.angle_beta   90.00
_cell.angle_gamma   90.00
#
_symmetry.space_group_name_H-M   'P 1'
#
loop_
_entity.id
_entity.type
_entity.pdbx_description
1 polymer ?
#
loop_
_entity_poly.entity_id
_entity_poly.type
_entity_poly.pdbx_seq_one_letter_code
_entity_poly.pdbx_strand_id
1 'polypeptide(L)'
;MSKPIRSDLAWSTVDRITVRGKDLAGEILGHLNLGDMAFLELTGRVPDAKESKLFNAMVVTLVEHGITPSALAARITYAGAPESLQAAVAAGLCGLGTPRL
;
A
#
# COMPACT_ATOMS: atom_id res chain seq x y z
N MET A 1 -16.59 20.97 -21.14
CA MET A 1 -16.72 19.58 -20.67
C MET A 1 -15.49 19.25 -19.83
N SER A 2 -15.67 18.86 -18.58
CA SER A 2 -14.57 18.36 -17.74
C SER A 2 -14.04 17.04 -18.32
N LYS A 3 -12.71 16.88 -18.40
CA LYS A 3 -12.12 15.60 -18.79
C LYS A 3 -12.52 14.53 -17.77
N PRO A 4 -12.90 13.31 -18.20
CA PRO A 4 -13.20 12.25 -17.27
C PRO A 4 -11.98 11.90 -16.42
N ILE A 5 -12.19 11.57 -15.15
CA ILE A 5 -11.14 11.02 -14.30
C ILE A 5 -10.72 9.67 -14.89
N ARG A 6 -9.42 9.52 -15.13
CA ARG A 6 -8.84 8.30 -15.71
C ARG A 6 -7.94 7.61 -14.69
N SER A 7 -7.98 6.29 -14.66
CA SER A 7 -7.02 5.44 -13.96
C SER A 7 -6.39 4.46 -14.95
N ASP A 8 -5.07 4.34 -14.89
CA ASP A 8 -4.30 3.34 -15.65
C ASP A 8 -3.93 2.14 -14.76
N LEU A 9 -4.30 2.14 -13.47
CA LEU A 9 -4.01 1.08 -12.52
C LEU A 9 -5.01 -0.07 -12.63
N ALA A 10 -6.30 0.25 -12.65
CA ALA A 10 -7.36 -0.74 -12.64
C ALA A 10 -8.63 -0.21 -13.31
N TRP A 11 -9.43 -1.14 -13.82
CA TRP A 11 -10.79 -0.85 -14.30
C TRP A 11 -11.69 -2.06 -14.07
N SER A 12 -13.00 -1.84 -14.09
CA SER A 12 -13.99 -2.88 -13.94
C SER A 12 -15.07 -2.81 -15.02
N THR A 13 -15.57 -3.95 -15.38
CA THR A 13 -16.80 -4.15 -16.17
C THR A 13 -17.83 -4.84 -15.30
N VAL A 14 -18.99 -5.18 -15.86
CA VAL A 14 -20.05 -5.90 -15.12
C VAL A 14 -19.58 -7.27 -14.61
N ASP A 15 -18.67 -7.91 -15.32
CA ASP A 15 -18.26 -9.30 -15.11
C ASP A 15 -16.76 -9.48 -14.81
N ARG A 16 -15.98 -8.40 -14.85
CA ARG A 16 -14.52 -8.49 -14.71
C ARG A 16 -13.92 -7.29 -14.00
N ILE A 17 -12.90 -7.55 -13.18
CA ILE A 17 -12.01 -6.53 -12.61
C ILE A 17 -10.59 -6.81 -13.11
N THR A 18 -9.99 -5.81 -13.72
CA THR A 18 -8.62 -5.88 -14.24
C THR A 18 -7.72 -4.92 -13.46
N VAL A 19 -6.59 -5.42 -12.97
CA VAL A 19 -5.61 -4.64 -12.23
C VAL A 19 -4.25 -4.80 -12.91
N ARG A 20 -3.66 -3.68 -13.35
CA ARG A 20 -2.39 -3.66 -14.09
C ARG A 20 -2.36 -4.68 -15.25
N GLY A 21 -3.48 -4.81 -15.96
CA GLY A 21 -3.63 -5.71 -17.09
C GLY A 21 -3.90 -7.18 -16.72
N LYS A 22 -4.00 -7.51 -15.43
CA LYS A 22 -4.27 -8.86 -14.92
C LYS A 22 -5.70 -9.01 -14.47
N ASP A 23 -6.32 -10.16 -14.75
CA ASP A 23 -7.65 -10.48 -14.23
C ASP A 23 -7.59 -10.74 -12.72
N LEU A 24 -8.38 -10.00 -11.95
CA LEU A 24 -8.36 -10.12 -10.48
C LEU A 24 -8.70 -11.53 -10.03
N ALA A 25 -9.78 -12.10 -10.56
CA ALA A 25 -10.28 -13.40 -10.12
C ALA A 25 -9.41 -14.58 -10.58
N GLY A 26 -8.91 -14.53 -11.81
CA GLY A 26 -8.22 -15.65 -12.44
C GLY A 26 -6.69 -15.63 -12.29
N GLU A 27 -6.09 -14.45 -12.14
CA GLU A 27 -4.62 -14.29 -12.16
C GLU A 27 -4.05 -13.73 -10.86
N ILE A 28 -4.84 -13.05 -10.03
CA ILE A 28 -4.36 -12.39 -8.81
C ILE A 28 -4.81 -13.13 -7.56
N LEU A 29 -6.11 -13.31 -7.37
CA LEU A 29 -6.64 -13.96 -6.17
C LEU A 29 -6.19 -15.42 -6.09
N GLY A 30 -5.57 -15.78 -4.96
CA GLY A 30 -5.02 -17.12 -4.74
C GLY A 30 -3.67 -17.38 -5.41
N HIS A 31 -3.13 -16.44 -6.19
CA HIS A 31 -1.85 -16.57 -6.89
C HIS A 31 -0.78 -15.61 -6.36
N LEU A 32 -1.16 -14.38 -6.01
CA LEU A 32 -0.25 -13.37 -5.48
C LEU A 32 -0.48 -13.18 -3.98
N ASN A 33 0.62 -13.03 -3.22
CA ASN A 33 0.56 -12.53 -1.85
C ASN A 33 0.52 -11.00 -1.82
N LEU A 34 0.36 -10.40 -0.64
CA LEU A 34 0.24 -8.95 -0.50
C LEU A 34 1.48 -8.19 -1.01
N GLY A 35 2.68 -8.69 -0.75
CA GLY A 35 3.91 -8.08 -1.24
C GLY A 35 4.00 -8.14 -2.76
N ASP A 36 3.65 -9.26 -3.38
CA ASP A 36 3.63 -9.41 -4.83
C ASP A 36 2.58 -8.50 -5.47
N MET A 37 1.43 -8.33 -4.82
CA MET A 37 0.41 -7.38 -5.27
C MET A 37 0.92 -5.93 -5.21
N ALA A 38 1.60 -5.54 -4.13
CA ALA A 38 2.23 -4.23 -4.04
C ALA A 38 3.30 -4.03 -5.12
N PHE A 39 4.11 -5.05 -5.39
CA PHE A 39 5.10 -5.03 -6.46
C PHE A 39 4.44 -4.83 -7.83
N LEU A 40 3.36 -5.57 -8.12
CA LEU A 40 2.59 -5.42 -9.36
C LEU A 40 2.05 -3.99 -9.51
N GLU A 41 1.47 -3.42 -8.46
CA GLU A 41 0.94 -2.06 -8.47
C GLU A 41 2.04 -1.00 -8.75
N LEU A 42 3.20 -1.15 -8.14
CA LEU A 42 4.30 -0.21 -8.27
C LEU A 42 5.03 -0.31 -9.61
N THR A 43 5.22 -1.52 -10.13
CA THR A 43 6.07 -1.78 -11.30
C THR A 43 5.30 -2.09 -12.58
N GLY A 44 4.04 -2.51 -12.47
CA GLY A 44 3.20 -2.94 -13.60
C GLY A 44 3.43 -4.37 -14.06
N ARG A 45 4.23 -5.15 -13.34
CA ARG A 45 4.48 -6.57 -13.64
C ARG A 45 4.53 -7.42 -12.38
N VAL A 46 4.29 -8.71 -12.52
CA VAL A 46 4.43 -9.68 -11.44
C VAL A 46 5.92 -9.93 -11.18
N PRO A 47 6.36 -9.99 -9.90
CA PRO A 47 7.75 -10.29 -9.58
C PRO A 47 8.10 -11.74 -9.92
N ASP A 48 9.35 -11.99 -10.26
CA ASP A 48 9.88 -13.35 -10.26
C ASP A 48 10.11 -13.84 -8.82
N ALA A 49 10.49 -15.12 -8.65
CA ALA A 49 10.64 -15.72 -7.33
C ALA A 49 11.72 -15.04 -6.46
N LYS A 50 12.80 -14.53 -7.06
CA LYS A 50 13.88 -13.84 -6.35
C LYS A 50 13.47 -12.44 -5.96
N GLU A 51 12.83 -11.72 -6.87
CA GLU A 51 12.27 -10.39 -6.64
C GLU A 51 11.19 -10.42 -5.56
N SER A 52 10.28 -11.39 -5.63
CA SER A 52 9.24 -11.61 -4.62
C SER A 52 9.86 -11.81 -3.24
N LYS A 53 10.84 -12.71 -3.12
CA LYS A 53 11.53 -12.98 -1.86
C LYS A 53 12.21 -11.73 -1.29
N LEU A 54 12.93 -10.98 -2.12
CA LEU A 54 13.63 -9.77 -1.69
C LEU A 54 12.64 -8.66 -1.32
N PHE A 55 11.66 -8.40 -2.16
CA PHE A 55 10.67 -7.35 -1.93
C PHE A 55 9.85 -7.60 -0.67
N ASN A 56 9.39 -8.84 -0.48
CA ASN A 56 8.67 -9.21 0.75
C ASN A 56 9.54 -9.07 2.00
N ALA A 57 10.83 -9.41 1.93
CA ALA A 57 11.76 -9.18 3.05
C ALA A 57 11.90 -7.70 3.40
N MET A 58 11.97 -6.83 2.39
CA MET A 58 11.99 -5.37 2.60
C MET A 58 10.69 -4.87 3.24
N VAL A 59 9.53 -5.32 2.76
CA VAL A 59 8.22 -4.94 3.31
C VAL A 59 8.09 -5.40 4.77
N VAL A 60 8.48 -6.63 5.07
CA VAL A 60 8.49 -7.18 6.44
C VAL A 60 9.34 -6.32 7.39
N THR A 61 10.48 -5.83 6.92
CA THR A 61 11.36 -4.94 7.70
C THR A 61 10.65 -3.62 8.07
N LEU A 62 9.72 -3.15 7.24
CA LEU A 62 8.98 -1.91 7.46
C LEU A 62 7.75 -2.06 8.36
N VAL A 63 7.29 -3.28 8.64
CA VAL A 63 6.04 -3.51 9.40
C VAL A 63 6.15 -3.04 10.85
N GLU A 64 7.30 -3.24 11.48
CA GLU A 64 7.54 -2.81 12.87
C GLU A 64 8.90 -2.13 12.97
N HIS A 65 8.92 -0.93 13.50
CA HIS A 65 10.14 -0.12 13.62
C HIS A 65 10.31 0.52 15.03
N GLY A 66 9.48 0.11 15.96
CA GLY A 66 9.53 0.59 17.34
C GLY A 66 8.90 1.98 17.51
N ILE A 67 9.31 2.65 18.60
CA ILE A 67 8.82 3.99 18.95
C ILE A 67 9.60 5.03 18.13
N THR A 68 8.95 5.53 17.10
CA THR A 68 9.48 6.59 16.23
C THR A 68 8.64 7.87 16.36
N PRO A 69 9.10 9.03 15.89
CA PRO A 69 8.27 10.24 15.85
C PRO A 69 6.94 10.04 15.12
N SER A 70 6.92 9.28 14.03
CA SER A 70 5.69 8.95 13.31
C SER A 70 4.74 8.07 14.12
N ALA A 71 5.26 7.06 14.83
CA ALA A 71 4.46 6.21 15.72
C ALA A 71 3.89 7.00 16.89
N LEU A 72 4.67 7.92 17.49
CA LEU A 72 4.20 8.81 18.56
C LEU A 72 3.11 9.75 18.07
N ALA A 73 3.27 10.37 16.90
CA ALA A 73 2.27 11.24 16.29
C ALA A 73 0.95 10.51 16.07
N ALA A 74 0.99 9.30 15.53
CA ALA A 74 -0.18 8.46 15.34
C ALA A 74 -0.88 8.11 16.67
N ARG A 75 -0.12 7.70 17.68
CA ARG A 75 -0.65 7.29 18.99
C ARG A 75 -1.25 8.46 19.76
N ILE A 76 -0.61 9.62 19.76
CA ILE A 76 -1.12 10.82 20.44
C ILE A 76 -2.40 11.30 19.75
N THR A 77 -2.44 11.31 18.42
CA THR A 77 -3.63 11.66 17.65
C THR A 77 -4.79 10.71 17.96
N TYR A 78 -4.52 9.39 17.99
CA TYR A 78 -5.53 8.41 18.35
C TYR A 78 -6.04 8.58 19.78
N ALA A 79 -5.17 8.91 20.72
CA ALA A 79 -5.56 9.15 22.12
C ALA A 79 -6.51 10.36 22.25
N GLY A 80 -6.34 11.37 21.41
CA GLY A 80 -7.21 12.56 21.39
C GLY A 80 -8.50 12.41 20.60
N ALA A 81 -8.49 11.52 19.58
CA ALA A 81 -9.62 11.30 18.66
C ALA A 81 -9.76 9.81 18.30
N PRO A 82 -10.15 8.94 19.25
CA PRO A 82 -10.19 7.50 19.02
C PRO A 82 -11.24 7.07 17.98
N GLU A 83 -12.23 7.93 17.72
CA GLU A 83 -13.24 7.73 16.68
C GLU A 83 -12.69 7.96 15.26
N SER A 84 -11.49 8.52 15.12
CA SER A 84 -10.89 8.92 13.84
C SER A 84 -9.55 8.23 13.59
N LEU A 85 -9.58 6.91 13.38
CA LEU A 85 -8.38 6.12 13.08
C LEU A 85 -7.61 6.65 11.85
N GLN A 86 -8.32 7.09 10.83
CA GLN A 86 -7.74 7.68 9.63
C GLN A 86 -6.92 8.95 9.93
N ALA A 87 -7.34 9.77 10.89
CA ALA A 87 -6.57 10.94 11.30
C ALA A 87 -5.26 10.54 11.99
N ALA A 88 -5.30 9.49 12.81
CA ALA A 88 -4.10 8.95 13.45
C ALA A 88 -3.09 8.41 12.41
N VAL A 89 -3.56 7.67 11.41
CA VAL A 89 -2.72 7.18 10.30
C VAL A 89 -2.13 8.35 9.51
N ALA A 90 -2.94 9.36 9.18
CA ALA A 90 -2.49 10.56 8.48
C ALA A 90 -1.41 11.31 9.28
N ALA A 91 -1.61 11.49 10.59
CA ALA A 91 -0.62 12.12 11.47
C ALA A 91 0.70 11.34 11.52
N GLY A 92 0.63 10.00 11.57
CA GLY A 92 1.79 9.14 11.48
C GLY A 92 2.56 9.31 10.17
N LEU A 93 1.86 9.36 9.05
CA LEU A 93 2.47 9.62 7.74
C LEU A 93 3.12 11.01 7.67
N CYS A 94 2.50 12.04 8.26
CA CYS A 94 3.09 13.38 8.36
C CYS A 94 4.38 13.40 9.20
N GLY A 95 4.53 12.47 10.13
CA GLY A 95 5.73 12.31 10.96
C GLY A 95 6.88 11.55 10.29
N LEU A 96 6.68 11.04 9.07
CA LEU A 96 7.73 10.41 8.28
C LEU A 96 8.57 11.47 7.56
N GLY A 97 9.87 11.42 7.73
CA GLY A 97 10.78 12.36 7.10
C GLY A 97 12.23 11.98 7.34
N THR A 98 13.14 12.77 6.79
CA THR A 98 14.57 12.62 7.07
C THR A 98 14.89 13.34 8.37
N PRO A 99 15.31 12.62 9.43
CA PRO A 99 15.70 13.25 10.69
C PRO A 99 16.88 14.20 10.45
N ARG A 100 16.76 15.42 10.90
CA ARG A 100 17.93 16.33 11.01
C ARG A 100 18.58 16.06 12.35
N LEU A 101 19.73 15.48 12.31
CA LEU A 101 20.61 15.31 13.48
C LEU A 101 21.35 16.59 13.77
#